data_070f62c8c640f02cc669d84d9908a41d
#
_entry.id   070f62c8c640f02cc669d84d9908a41d
#
_cell.length_a   1.000
_cell.length_b   1.000
_cell.length_c   1.000
_cell.angle_alpha   90.00
_cell.angle_beta   90.00
_cell.angle_gamma   90.00
#
_symmetry.space_group_name_H-M   'P 1'
#
loop_
_entity.id
_entity.type
_entity.pdbx_description
1 polymer ?
#
loop_
_entity_poly.entity_id
_entity_poly.type
_entity_poly.pdbx_seq_one_letter_code
_entity_poly.pdbx_strand_id
1 'polypeptide(L)'
;MGHKGDLKKALDILDTELKKKGISRREAFKLAGLGSASFLMGNTTEAEAATVASASEAKGKILIVGGGLAGISTAARLSNSLSTPDITIIEPNLESVSYQPGQTLVAGGVWDKSDIVYQTKDFIPSGVKMIKDKAKEFDPENNKVITEGGEVISYDYLIVATGLVLDFGMIKGLEGVGTSASANSEISKKIGKNGVHSIYYADGAVNTWTGMQELIKEAKTGKNLKALYTHPNTPIKCGGAPKKIMYLTDARLREAGVRDNVELSFYPNGGTMFGVPEYHDAIVKQFEARDMKWEYKNNLVEIDVNTKKAIFEKRWLEKGVYDEDIEDYEMIPMSKKVERDYDFIHVTPPMRAPDAVKNSSLAWQKGSASKGGWVEVDKETLQHTRYKNVFALGDVAGVPMGKTGGSVRKQYKVLVENLISLMEGKELTSKYAGYTVCPLITGIGTVMLAEFNWTRKPTPSFPLDPSVERYIWWLLKVYALKPMTIYGLLSGKA
;
A
#
# COMPACT_ATOMS: atom_id res chain seq x y z
N MET A 1 8.93 31.25 2.34
CA MET A 1 9.80 31.48 3.53
C MET A 1 9.31 30.79 4.82
N GLY A 2 8.13 30.14 4.85
CA GLY A 2 7.56 29.45 6.03
C GLY A 2 8.24 28.14 6.48
N HIS A 3 8.73 27.34 5.54
CA HIS A 3 9.14 25.95 5.82
C HIS A 3 10.32 25.74 6.79
N LYS A 4 11.30 26.64 6.86
CA LYS A 4 12.44 26.48 7.80
C LYS A 4 12.06 26.70 9.26
N GLY A 5 11.15 27.65 9.53
CA GLY A 5 10.64 27.91 10.88
C GLY A 5 9.78 26.78 11.43
N ASP A 6 8.95 26.21 10.58
CA ASP A 6 8.06 25.09 10.94
C ASP A 6 8.84 23.80 11.20
N LEU A 7 9.88 23.53 10.40
CA LEU A 7 10.78 22.38 10.62
C LEU A 7 11.50 22.50 11.97
N LYS A 8 12.06 23.68 12.29
CA LYS A 8 12.74 23.91 13.57
C LYS A 8 11.78 23.67 14.74
N LYS A 9 10.58 24.26 14.70
CA LYS A 9 9.55 24.07 15.73
C LYS A 9 9.15 22.60 15.92
N ALA A 10 9.00 21.86 14.82
CA ALA A 10 8.68 20.43 14.88
C ALA A 10 9.82 19.60 15.47
N LEU A 11 11.07 19.92 15.15
CA LEU A 11 12.24 19.28 15.73
C LEU A 11 12.40 19.61 17.22
N ASP A 12 12.09 20.82 17.65
CA ASP A 12 12.13 21.22 19.05
C ASP A 12 11.05 20.50 19.88
N ILE A 13 9.85 20.31 19.32
CA ILE A 13 8.79 19.49 19.94
C ILE A 13 9.25 18.04 20.07
N LEU A 14 9.82 17.46 19.00
CA LEU A 14 10.35 16.10 19.04
C LEU A 14 11.43 15.96 20.13
N ASP A 15 12.37 16.89 20.21
CA ASP A 15 13.42 16.87 21.24
C ASP A 15 12.86 16.92 22.65
N THR A 16 11.84 17.74 22.87
CA THR A 16 11.19 17.86 24.17
C THR A 16 10.57 16.53 24.59
N GLU A 17 9.87 15.84 23.67
CA GLU A 17 9.25 14.56 23.93
C GLU A 17 10.28 13.42 24.11
N LEU A 18 11.35 13.42 23.31
CA LEU A 18 12.44 12.44 23.46
C LEU A 18 13.22 12.62 24.76
N LYS A 19 13.52 13.88 25.15
CA LYS A 19 14.18 14.19 26.43
C LYS A 19 13.38 13.72 27.63
N LYS A 20 12.06 13.83 27.64
CA LYS A 20 11.19 13.27 28.69
C LYS A 20 11.37 11.77 28.87
N LYS A 21 11.81 11.07 27.81
CA LYS A 21 12.06 9.62 27.79
C LYS A 21 13.54 9.26 27.89
N GLY A 22 14.43 10.23 28.09
CA GLY A 22 15.87 10.00 28.20
C GLY A 22 16.54 9.55 26.89
N ILE A 23 15.94 9.82 25.74
CA ILE A 23 16.39 9.34 24.44
C ILE A 23 16.83 10.53 23.59
N SER A 24 18.01 10.46 22.97
CA SER A 24 18.47 11.44 21.98
C SER A 24 17.79 11.24 20.62
N ARG A 25 17.76 12.30 19.76
CA ARG A 25 17.29 12.16 18.36
C ARG A 25 18.02 11.03 17.64
N ARG A 26 19.33 10.95 17.81
CA ARG A 26 20.17 9.94 17.14
C ARG A 26 19.77 8.52 17.53
N GLU A 27 19.52 8.28 18.81
CA GLU A 27 19.03 7.01 19.32
C GLU A 27 17.63 6.70 18.81
N ALA A 28 16.71 7.67 18.80
CA ALA A 28 15.37 7.50 18.28
C ALA A 28 15.38 7.13 16.78
N PHE A 29 16.22 7.75 15.97
CA PHE A 29 16.37 7.41 14.55
C PHE A 29 17.06 6.05 14.33
N LYS A 30 18.02 5.68 15.16
CA LYS A 30 18.62 4.33 15.15
C LYS A 30 17.58 3.26 15.49
N LEU A 31 16.79 3.47 16.55
CA LEU A 31 15.71 2.56 16.97
C LEU A 31 14.64 2.40 15.89
N ALA A 32 14.34 3.46 15.16
CA ALA A 32 13.39 3.42 14.04
C ALA A 32 13.93 2.70 12.78
N GLY A 33 15.18 2.21 12.80
CA GLY A 33 15.83 1.63 11.63
C GLY A 33 16.06 2.65 10.50
N LEU A 34 16.12 3.94 10.85
CA LEU A 34 16.34 5.07 9.95
C LEU A 34 17.81 5.52 9.99
N GLY A 35 18.75 4.60 10.12
CA GLY A 35 20.15 4.84 10.34
C GLY A 35 20.87 5.79 9.34
N SER A 36 20.22 6.14 8.24
CA SER A 36 20.71 7.09 7.24
C SER A 36 19.93 8.40 7.17
N ALA A 37 19.08 8.72 8.15
CA ALA A 37 18.37 10.00 8.21
C ALA A 37 19.28 11.18 8.64
N SER A 38 20.55 11.17 8.23
CA SER A 38 21.50 12.28 8.38
C SER A 38 20.99 13.59 7.78
N PHE A 39 20.07 13.52 6.82
CA PHE A 39 19.42 14.70 6.23
C PHE A 39 18.59 15.53 7.24
N LEU A 40 18.03 14.90 8.27
CA LEU A 40 17.28 15.59 9.33
C LEU A 40 18.18 16.10 10.47
N MET A 41 19.45 15.73 10.50
CA MET A 41 20.36 16.07 11.59
C MET A 41 21.27 17.27 11.33
N GLY A 42 21.27 17.83 10.12
CA GLY A 42 21.98 19.10 9.83
C GLY A 42 23.51 19.05 9.93
N ASN A 43 24.11 17.88 10.14
CA ASN A 43 25.56 17.69 10.16
C ASN A 43 25.95 16.44 9.37
N THR A 44 26.74 16.64 8.33
CA THR A 44 27.44 15.59 7.60
C THR A 44 28.62 15.09 8.46
N THR A 45 28.41 14.05 9.22
CA THR A 45 29.50 13.24 9.75
C THR A 45 29.24 11.79 9.38
N GLU A 46 30.25 11.19 8.79
CA GLU A 46 30.47 9.85 8.32
C GLU A 46 29.41 8.81 8.73
N ALA A 47 28.71 8.28 7.71
CA ALA A 47 27.98 7.03 7.88
C ALA A 47 29.00 5.97 8.36
N GLU A 48 28.78 5.41 9.55
CA GLU A 48 29.44 4.18 9.94
C GLU A 48 29.19 3.16 8.83
N ALA A 49 30.26 2.79 8.12
CA ALA A 49 30.24 1.70 7.17
C ALA A 49 29.79 0.46 7.95
N ALA A 50 28.58 -0.01 7.67
CA ALA A 50 28.21 -1.35 8.04
C ALA A 50 29.30 -2.25 7.47
N THR A 51 29.93 -3.07 8.30
CA THR A 51 30.85 -4.09 7.86
C THR A 51 30.19 -4.82 6.70
N VAL A 52 30.74 -4.63 5.50
CA VAL A 52 30.29 -5.32 4.29
C VAL A 52 30.61 -6.79 4.53
N ALA A 53 29.59 -7.57 4.89
CA ALA A 53 29.71 -9.01 4.87
C ALA A 53 30.22 -9.40 3.48
N SER A 54 31.21 -10.30 3.40
CA SER A 54 31.72 -10.79 2.11
C SER A 54 30.52 -11.30 1.28
N ALA A 55 30.51 -10.93 -0.01
CA ALA A 55 29.46 -11.39 -0.90
C ALA A 55 29.44 -12.93 -0.94
N SER A 56 28.27 -13.52 -0.97
CA SER A 56 28.13 -14.98 -1.07
C SER A 56 28.55 -15.48 -2.43
N GLU A 57 29.25 -16.62 -2.45
CA GLU A 57 29.67 -17.32 -3.66
C GLU A 57 28.58 -18.25 -4.24
N ALA A 58 27.37 -18.23 -3.66
CA ALA A 58 26.25 -18.99 -4.13
C ALA A 58 25.87 -18.60 -5.57
N LYS A 59 25.52 -19.60 -6.40
CA LYS A 59 25.22 -19.43 -7.82
C LYS A 59 23.87 -20.03 -8.16
N GLY A 60 23.24 -19.47 -9.18
CA GLY A 60 21.97 -19.94 -9.73
C GLY A 60 21.28 -18.85 -10.53
N LYS A 61 20.42 -19.25 -11.46
CA LYS A 61 19.61 -18.37 -12.28
C LYS A 61 18.41 -17.88 -11.45
N ILE A 62 18.38 -16.63 -11.10
CA ILE A 62 17.31 -16.02 -10.32
C ILE A 62 16.39 -15.27 -11.27
N LEU A 63 15.13 -15.71 -11.34
CA LEU A 63 14.10 -15.04 -12.11
C LEU A 63 13.18 -14.26 -11.16
N ILE A 64 13.02 -12.96 -11.40
CA ILE A 64 12.13 -12.08 -10.67
C ILE A 64 10.99 -11.68 -11.61
N VAL A 65 9.74 -11.97 -11.26
CA VAL A 65 8.58 -11.57 -12.05
C VAL A 65 7.92 -10.36 -11.38
N GLY A 66 8.06 -9.20 -12.02
CA GLY A 66 7.61 -7.90 -11.57
C GLY A 66 8.76 -6.95 -11.24
N GLY A 67 8.84 -5.83 -11.95
CA GLY A 67 9.82 -4.74 -11.81
C GLY A 67 9.30 -3.54 -11.01
N GLY A 68 8.37 -3.78 -10.08
CA GLY A 68 7.91 -2.75 -9.13
C GLY A 68 8.85 -2.60 -7.94
N LEU A 69 8.37 -1.87 -6.89
CA LEU A 69 9.13 -1.62 -5.66
C LEU A 69 9.75 -2.90 -5.07
N ALA A 70 8.97 -3.97 -4.98
CA ALA A 70 9.41 -5.23 -4.39
C ALA A 70 10.48 -5.93 -5.22
N GLY A 71 10.27 -6.06 -6.54
CA GLY A 71 11.19 -6.77 -7.43
C GLY A 71 12.52 -6.04 -7.59
N ILE A 72 12.51 -4.73 -7.85
CA ILE A 72 13.75 -3.93 -7.99
C ILE A 72 14.56 -3.93 -6.69
N SER A 73 13.90 -3.70 -5.54
CA SER A 73 14.60 -3.71 -4.25
C SER A 73 15.25 -5.06 -3.95
N THR A 74 14.57 -6.14 -4.31
CA THR A 74 15.10 -7.51 -4.15
C THR A 74 16.28 -7.77 -5.09
N ALA A 75 16.15 -7.38 -6.38
CA ALA A 75 17.22 -7.49 -7.34
C ALA A 75 18.45 -6.70 -6.90
N ALA A 76 18.26 -5.45 -6.44
CA ALA A 76 19.34 -4.61 -5.98
C ALA A 76 20.07 -5.21 -4.75
N ARG A 77 19.30 -5.74 -3.78
CA ARG A 77 19.91 -6.37 -2.61
C ARG A 77 20.66 -7.67 -2.98
N LEU A 78 20.08 -8.50 -3.85
CA LEU A 78 20.76 -9.71 -4.36
C LEU A 78 22.05 -9.35 -5.10
N SER A 79 22.02 -8.34 -5.97
CA SER A 79 23.20 -7.85 -6.68
C SER A 79 24.30 -7.34 -5.74
N ASN A 80 23.92 -6.79 -4.58
CA ASN A 80 24.87 -6.34 -3.56
C ASN A 80 25.36 -7.48 -2.65
N SER A 81 24.68 -8.63 -2.63
CA SER A 81 24.94 -9.74 -1.68
C SER A 81 25.58 -10.98 -2.33
N LEU A 82 25.55 -11.10 -3.65
CA LEU A 82 26.15 -12.21 -4.42
C LEU A 82 27.40 -11.74 -5.17
N SER A 83 28.44 -12.56 -5.19
CA SER A 83 29.66 -12.25 -5.92
C SER A 83 29.48 -12.29 -7.45
N THR A 84 28.64 -13.20 -7.94
CA THR A 84 28.34 -13.38 -9.37
C THR A 84 26.83 -13.53 -9.59
N PRO A 85 26.03 -12.45 -9.45
CA PRO A 85 24.57 -12.53 -9.58
C PRO A 85 24.14 -12.79 -11.02
N ASP A 86 23.33 -13.84 -11.26
CA ASP A 86 22.61 -14.09 -12.53
C ASP A 86 21.12 -13.83 -12.32
N ILE A 87 20.71 -12.57 -12.52
CA ILE A 87 19.37 -12.09 -12.22
C ILE A 87 18.69 -11.61 -13.51
N THR A 88 17.48 -12.11 -13.74
CA THR A 88 16.59 -11.65 -14.82
C THR A 88 15.30 -11.14 -14.22
N ILE A 89 14.82 -9.97 -14.67
CA ILE A 89 13.50 -9.41 -14.29
C ILE A 89 12.58 -9.42 -15.51
N ILE A 90 11.35 -9.90 -15.34
CA ILE A 90 10.27 -9.73 -16.31
C ILE A 90 9.40 -8.58 -15.84
N GLU A 91 9.26 -7.52 -16.65
CA GLU A 91 8.45 -6.34 -16.34
C GLU A 91 7.90 -5.73 -17.64
N PRO A 92 6.57 -5.65 -17.82
CA PRO A 92 5.98 -5.08 -19.02
C PRO A 92 6.13 -3.56 -19.11
N ASN A 93 6.23 -2.87 -17.96
CA ASN A 93 6.24 -1.40 -17.91
C ASN A 93 7.63 -0.87 -17.51
N LEU A 94 8.53 -0.78 -18.49
CA LEU A 94 9.89 -0.25 -18.26
C LEU A 94 9.97 1.28 -18.25
N GLU A 95 8.94 1.96 -18.74
CA GLU A 95 9.00 3.40 -18.97
C GLU A 95 8.48 4.22 -17.78
N SER A 96 7.63 3.63 -16.94
CA SER A 96 7.13 4.36 -15.78
C SER A 96 6.85 3.46 -14.58
N VAL A 97 7.34 3.87 -13.44
CA VAL A 97 6.98 3.34 -12.12
C VAL A 97 6.43 4.46 -11.26
N SER A 98 5.34 4.21 -10.55
CA SER A 98 4.75 5.20 -9.67
C SER A 98 5.19 4.99 -8.22
N TYR A 99 5.67 6.06 -7.58
CA TYR A 99 5.83 6.10 -6.13
C TYR A 99 4.44 6.17 -5.47
N GLN A 100 3.78 5.03 -5.33
CA GLN A 100 2.40 4.91 -4.88
C GLN A 100 2.09 5.61 -3.54
N PRO A 101 2.98 5.62 -2.52
CA PRO A 101 2.74 6.39 -1.31
C PRO A 101 2.56 7.89 -1.52
N GLY A 102 3.05 8.44 -2.63
CA GLY A 102 2.90 9.84 -3.01
C GLY A 102 1.56 10.16 -3.68
N GLN A 103 0.83 9.18 -4.20
CA GLN A 103 -0.46 9.39 -4.86
C GLN A 103 -1.46 10.16 -3.97
N THR A 104 -1.46 9.93 -2.66
CA THR A 104 -2.29 10.69 -1.72
C THR A 104 -1.89 12.16 -1.61
N LEU A 105 -0.60 12.48 -1.76
CA LEU A 105 -0.11 13.86 -1.73
C LEU A 105 -0.45 14.60 -3.03
N VAL A 106 -0.39 13.91 -4.18
CA VAL A 106 -0.85 14.46 -5.46
C VAL A 106 -2.36 14.73 -5.41
N ALA A 107 -3.15 13.76 -4.94
CA ALA A 107 -4.59 13.91 -4.82
C ALA A 107 -5.03 14.97 -3.79
N GLY A 108 -4.17 15.31 -2.84
CA GLY A 108 -4.36 16.42 -1.89
C GLY A 108 -3.79 17.77 -2.36
N GLY A 109 -3.24 17.86 -3.59
CA GLY A 109 -2.65 19.09 -4.11
C GLY A 109 -1.39 19.55 -3.38
N VAL A 110 -0.60 18.59 -2.86
CA VAL A 110 0.68 18.86 -2.15
C VAL A 110 1.88 18.59 -3.06
N TRP A 111 1.75 17.61 -3.95
CA TRP A 111 2.74 17.21 -4.95
C TRP A 111 2.13 17.19 -6.34
N ASP A 112 2.98 17.18 -7.37
CA ASP A 112 2.61 16.98 -8.77
C ASP A 112 2.83 15.53 -9.20
N LYS A 113 2.27 15.14 -10.36
CA LYS A 113 2.47 13.81 -10.96
C LYS A 113 3.95 13.50 -11.19
N SER A 114 4.74 14.49 -11.62
CA SER A 114 6.19 14.35 -11.84
C SER A 114 6.96 13.98 -10.58
N ASP A 115 6.42 14.26 -9.40
CA ASP A 115 7.03 13.86 -8.13
C ASP A 115 6.95 12.36 -7.87
N ILE A 116 6.06 11.65 -8.55
CA ILE A 116 5.75 10.24 -8.26
C ILE A 116 5.96 9.28 -9.43
N VAL A 117 6.22 9.77 -10.64
CA VAL A 117 6.42 8.93 -11.82
C VAL A 117 7.89 8.93 -12.22
N TYR A 118 8.46 7.73 -12.39
CA TYR A 118 9.87 7.49 -12.70
C TYR A 118 10.00 6.50 -13.85
N GLN A 119 11.15 6.52 -14.52
CA GLN A 119 11.53 5.49 -15.48
C GLN A 119 12.00 4.25 -14.73
N THR A 120 11.37 3.11 -14.94
CA THR A 120 11.72 1.83 -14.28
C THR A 120 13.19 1.47 -14.53
N LYS A 121 13.65 1.68 -15.78
CA LYS A 121 15.02 1.38 -16.19
C LYS A 121 16.11 2.08 -15.35
N ASP A 122 15.81 3.25 -14.78
CA ASP A 122 16.78 4.03 -14.01
C ASP A 122 17.10 3.38 -12.64
N PHE A 123 16.31 2.39 -12.23
CA PHE A 123 16.44 1.69 -10.96
C PHE A 123 16.91 0.24 -11.11
N ILE A 124 17.10 -0.23 -12.35
CA ILE A 124 17.58 -1.59 -12.58
C ILE A 124 19.06 -1.68 -12.23
N PRO A 125 19.48 -2.61 -11.35
CA PRO A 125 20.89 -2.74 -11.00
C PRO A 125 21.74 -3.14 -12.21
N SER A 126 22.99 -2.66 -12.24
CA SER A 126 23.94 -3.02 -13.29
C SER A 126 24.12 -4.55 -13.35
N GLY A 127 24.12 -5.09 -14.56
CA GLY A 127 24.28 -6.53 -14.81
C GLY A 127 22.96 -7.33 -14.72
N VAL A 128 21.87 -6.75 -14.23
CA VAL A 128 20.54 -7.40 -14.21
C VAL A 128 19.92 -7.34 -15.61
N LYS A 129 19.49 -8.51 -16.11
CA LYS A 129 18.79 -8.61 -17.40
C LYS A 129 17.33 -8.20 -17.25
N MET A 130 16.81 -7.52 -18.26
CA MET A 130 15.39 -7.11 -18.33
C MET A 130 14.72 -7.72 -19.54
N ILE A 131 13.54 -8.31 -19.31
CA ILE A 131 12.62 -8.76 -20.35
C ILE A 131 11.39 -7.87 -20.28
N LYS A 132 11.19 -7.07 -21.36
CA LYS A 132 10.02 -6.19 -21.49
C LYS A 132 8.83 -7.02 -21.96
N ASP A 133 8.29 -7.81 -21.07
CA ASP A 133 7.11 -8.64 -21.33
C ASP A 133 6.35 -8.90 -20.02
N LYS A 134 5.21 -9.53 -20.11
CA LYS A 134 4.38 -9.91 -18.99
C LYS A 134 4.32 -11.42 -18.86
N ALA A 135 4.43 -11.92 -17.63
CA ALA A 135 4.23 -13.33 -17.35
C ALA A 135 2.77 -13.72 -17.66
N LYS A 136 2.62 -14.75 -18.49
CA LYS A 136 1.34 -15.36 -18.86
C LYS A 136 1.05 -16.61 -18.04
N GLU A 137 2.07 -17.42 -17.80
CA GLU A 137 1.95 -18.70 -17.13
C GLU A 137 3.17 -18.99 -16.25
N PHE A 138 2.92 -19.57 -15.09
CA PHE A 138 3.92 -20.12 -14.19
C PHE A 138 3.85 -21.64 -14.22
N ASP A 139 4.96 -22.29 -14.55
CA ASP A 139 5.13 -23.75 -14.52
C ASP A 139 6.22 -24.10 -13.49
N PRO A 140 5.89 -24.09 -12.18
CA PRO A 140 6.87 -24.31 -11.13
C PRO A 140 7.35 -25.78 -11.05
N GLU A 141 6.61 -26.74 -11.60
CA GLU A 141 7.04 -28.14 -11.68
C GLU A 141 8.25 -28.32 -12.60
N ASN A 142 8.32 -27.53 -13.68
CA ASN A 142 9.41 -27.56 -14.65
C ASN A 142 10.37 -26.35 -14.51
N ASN A 143 10.25 -25.53 -13.48
CA ASN A 143 11.03 -24.33 -13.22
C ASN A 143 11.05 -23.35 -14.41
N LYS A 144 9.86 -23.02 -14.92
CA LYS A 144 9.70 -22.16 -16.10
C LYS A 144 8.63 -21.09 -15.86
N VAL A 145 8.81 -19.95 -16.53
CA VAL A 145 7.79 -18.92 -16.72
C VAL A 145 7.64 -18.69 -18.21
N ILE A 146 6.39 -18.64 -18.69
CA ILE A 146 6.05 -18.35 -20.08
C ILE A 146 5.51 -16.94 -20.13
N THR A 147 6.00 -16.10 -21.05
CA THR A 147 5.56 -14.71 -21.23
C THR A 147 4.38 -14.60 -22.18
N GLU A 148 3.71 -13.46 -22.22
CA GLU A 148 2.64 -13.19 -23.21
C GLU A 148 3.17 -13.22 -24.64
N GLY A 149 4.44 -12.84 -24.89
CA GLY A 149 5.14 -12.96 -26.17
C GLY A 149 5.55 -14.39 -26.54
N GLY A 150 5.35 -15.37 -25.66
CA GLY A 150 5.66 -16.78 -25.90
C GLY A 150 7.10 -17.19 -25.55
N GLU A 151 7.91 -16.31 -24.97
CA GLU A 151 9.24 -16.65 -24.50
C GLU A 151 9.14 -17.58 -23.27
N VAL A 152 9.94 -18.67 -23.26
CA VAL A 152 10.02 -19.62 -22.15
C VAL A 152 11.32 -19.37 -21.39
N ILE A 153 11.21 -18.95 -20.13
CA ILE A 153 12.34 -18.58 -19.30
C ILE A 153 12.49 -19.60 -18.17
N SER A 154 13.62 -20.30 -18.16
CA SER A 154 13.96 -21.25 -17.10
C SER A 154 14.71 -20.57 -15.97
N TYR A 155 14.52 -21.07 -14.75
CA TYR A 155 15.14 -20.56 -13.54
C TYR A 155 15.59 -21.68 -12.60
N ASP A 156 16.56 -21.37 -11.75
CA ASP A 156 16.85 -22.19 -10.58
C ASP A 156 16.02 -21.70 -9.37
N TYR A 157 15.83 -20.40 -9.27
CA TYR A 157 15.05 -19.74 -8.20
C TYR A 157 14.09 -18.72 -8.78
N LEU A 158 12.85 -18.72 -8.29
CA LEU A 158 11.81 -17.79 -8.71
C LEU A 158 11.40 -16.85 -7.59
N ILE A 159 11.29 -15.56 -7.88
CA ILE A 159 10.72 -14.55 -6.99
C ILE A 159 9.51 -13.93 -7.66
N VAL A 160 8.34 -14.10 -7.06
CA VAL A 160 7.09 -13.51 -7.55
C VAL A 160 6.85 -12.18 -6.84
N ALA A 161 6.95 -11.08 -7.60
CA ALA A 161 6.80 -9.70 -7.12
C ALA A 161 5.85 -8.87 -8.01
N THR A 162 4.85 -9.53 -8.61
CA THR A 162 3.94 -9.00 -9.64
C THR A 162 2.97 -7.93 -9.14
N GLY A 163 2.93 -7.67 -7.82
CA GLY A 163 1.95 -6.76 -7.23
C GLY A 163 0.53 -7.30 -7.30
N LEU A 164 -0.43 -6.41 -7.55
CA LEU A 164 -1.85 -6.74 -7.58
C LEU A 164 -2.59 -6.02 -8.73
N VAL A 165 -3.80 -6.48 -8.98
CA VAL A 165 -4.73 -5.93 -9.96
C VAL A 165 -5.75 -5.04 -9.26
N LEU A 166 -6.03 -3.87 -9.82
CA LEU A 166 -7.13 -2.98 -9.45
C LEU A 166 -8.38 -3.41 -10.22
N ASP A 167 -9.24 -4.22 -9.62
CA ASP A 167 -10.35 -4.86 -10.31
C ASP A 167 -11.62 -4.01 -10.27
N PHE A 168 -11.59 -2.86 -10.94
CA PHE A 168 -12.76 -1.98 -11.08
C PHE A 168 -13.96 -2.69 -11.71
N GLY A 169 -13.73 -3.66 -12.58
CA GLY A 169 -14.78 -4.43 -13.26
C GLY A 169 -15.67 -5.26 -12.34
N MET A 170 -15.25 -5.50 -11.09
CA MET A 170 -16.13 -6.10 -10.07
C MET A 170 -17.23 -5.15 -9.57
N ILE A 171 -17.18 -3.86 -9.93
CA ILE A 171 -18.20 -2.88 -9.63
C ILE A 171 -19.00 -2.64 -10.91
N LYS A 172 -20.29 -3.04 -10.92
CA LYS A 172 -21.17 -2.83 -12.08
C LYS A 172 -21.22 -1.34 -12.46
N GLY A 173 -21.12 -1.04 -13.74
CA GLY A 173 -20.97 0.32 -14.27
C GLY A 173 -19.51 0.75 -14.50
N LEU A 174 -18.52 0.01 -13.92
CA LEU A 174 -17.09 0.22 -14.15
C LEU A 174 -16.44 -0.93 -14.96
N GLU A 175 -17.24 -1.78 -15.59
CA GLU A 175 -16.76 -2.82 -16.51
C GLU A 175 -15.97 -2.19 -17.66
N GLY A 176 -14.92 -2.87 -18.12
CA GLY A 176 -14.01 -2.38 -19.15
C GLY A 176 -13.03 -1.30 -18.67
N VAL A 177 -13.13 -0.86 -17.41
CA VAL A 177 -12.07 -0.08 -16.78
C VAL A 177 -10.89 -1.02 -16.54
N GLY A 178 -9.72 -0.66 -17.07
CA GLY A 178 -8.54 -1.53 -17.05
C GLY A 178 -8.09 -1.93 -15.65
N THR A 179 -7.43 -3.06 -15.60
CA THR A 179 -7.01 -3.73 -14.36
C THR A 179 -5.58 -3.41 -13.93
N SER A 180 -4.84 -2.64 -14.72
CA SER A 180 -3.46 -2.24 -14.44
C SER A 180 -3.38 -0.94 -13.64
N ALA A 181 -2.39 -0.86 -12.75
CA ALA A 181 -2.05 0.40 -12.06
C ALA A 181 -1.31 1.39 -12.98
N SER A 182 -0.88 0.97 -14.16
CA SER A 182 -0.35 1.86 -15.20
C SER A 182 -1.48 2.62 -15.88
N ALA A 183 -1.16 3.79 -16.41
CA ALA A 183 -2.10 4.63 -17.14
C ALA A 183 -2.78 3.83 -18.25
N ASN A 184 -4.05 3.52 -18.05
CA ASN A 184 -4.88 2.83 -19.02
C ASN A 184 -5.93 3.82 -19.51
N SER A 185 -6.00 4.01 -20.83
CA SER A 185 -6.96 4.91 -21.47
C SER A 185 -8.41 4.58 -21.11
N GLU A 186 -8.73 3.31 -20.86
CA GLU A 186 -10.08 2.88 -20.46
C GLU A 186 -10.43 3.31 -19.02
N ILE A 187 -9.46 3.29 -18.08
CA ILE A 187 -9.67 3.79 -16.73
C ILE A 187 -10.09 5.26 -16.79
N SER A 188 -9.41 6.09 -17.57
CA SER A 188 -9.67 7.53 -17.67
C SER A 188 -10.98 7.88 -18.38
N LYS A 189 -11.63 6.93 -19.04
CA LYS A 189 -12.97 7.16 -19.62
C LYS A 189 -14.07 7.28 -18.56
N LYS A 190 -13.94 6.65 -17.42
CA LYS A 190 -14.95 6.63 -16.35
C LYS A 190 -14.43 7.26 -15.05
N ILE A 191 -13.18 6.96 -14.67
CA ILE A 191 -12.54 7.52 -13.48
C ILE A 191 -11.98 8.91 -13.79
N GLY A 192 -12.28 9.88 -12.95
CA GLY A 192 -11.98 11.30 -13.16
C GLY A 192 -13.08 12.07 -13.88
N LYS A 193 -14.28 11.46 -14.05
CA LYS A 193 -15.45 12.09 -14.69
C LYS A 193 -16.68 11.94 -13.82
N ASN A 194 -17.60 12.90 -13.93
CA ASN A 194 -18.89 12.91 -13.25
C ASN A 194 -18.79 12.61 -11.74
N GLY A 195 -17.75 13.13 -11.11
CA GLY A 195 -17.51 12.95 -9.68
C GLY A 195 -16.92 11.62 -9.26
N VAL A 196 -16.60 10.70 -10.18
CA VAL A 196 -16.00 9.39 -9.85
C VAL A 196 -14.48 9.48 -9.86
N HIS A 197 -13.84 9.19 -8.73
CA HIS A 197 -12.39 9.34 -8.54
C HIS A 197 -11.76 8.13 -7.88
N SER A 198 -10.46 7.92 -8.12
CA SER A 198 -9.67 6.89 -7.45
C SER A 198 -8.19 7.23 -7.48
N ILE A 199 -7.52 7.19 -6.33
CA ILE A 199 -6.10 7.53 -6.18
C ILE A 199 -5.15 6.37 -6.48
N TYR A 200 -5.64 5.19 -6.83
CA TYR A 200 -4.83 3.96 -6.86
C TYR A 200 -3.89 3.85 -8.08
N TYR A 201 -3.86 4.85 -8.95
CA TYR A 201 -2.91 5.03 -10.06
C TYR A 201 -2.57 6.52 -10.23
N ALA A 202 -1.46 6.83 -10.92
CA ALA A 202 -0.92 8.19 -10.93
C ALA A 202 -1.88 9.24 -11.52
N ASP A 203 -2.47 8.95 -12.69
CA ASP A 203 -3.45 9.87 -13.32
C ASP A 203 -4.74 9.98 -12.51
N GLY A 204 -5.15 8.90 -11.84
CA GLY A 204 -6.28 8.93 -10.94
C GLY A 204 -6.06 9.86 -9.73
N ALA A 205 -4.83 9.94 -9.23
CA ALA A 205 -4.48 10.88 -8.17
C ALA A 205 -4.60 12.34 -8.65
N VAL A 206 -4.13 12.64 -9.87
CA VAL A 206 -4.29 13.96 -10.51
C VAL A 206 -5.78 14.29 -10.69
N ASN A 207 -6.54 13.36 -11.27
CA ASN A 207 -7.98 13.54 -11.49
C ASN A 207 -8.74 13.69 -10.19
N THR A 208 -8.31 13.04 -9.09
CA THR A 208 -8.91 13.19 -7.76
C THR A 208 -8.69 14.60 -7.23
N TRP A 209 -7.50 15.19 -7.43
CA TRP A 209 -7.24 16.59 -7.08
C TRP A 209 -8.11 17.56 -7.88
N THR A 210 -8.20 17.36 -9.18
CA THR A 210 -9.10 18.16 -10.05
C THR A 210 -10.54 18.08 -9.57
N GLY A 211 -11.07 16.89 -9.32
CA GLY A 211 -12.42 16.71 -8.82
C GLY A 211 -12.65 17.31 -7.42
N MET A 212 -11.64 17.30 -6.56
CA MET A 212 -11.71 17.97 -5.26
C MET A 212 -11.79 19.50 -5.43
N GLN A 213 -11.06 20.07 -6.38
CA GLN A 213 -11.14 21.50 -6.71
C GLN A 213 -12.54 21.87 -7.29
N GLU A 214 -13.09 21.02 -8.14
CA GLU A 214 -14.48 21.18 -8.66
C GLU A 214 -15.50 21.13 -7.53
N LEU A 215 -15.40 20.15 -6.60
CA LEU A 215 -16.24 20.04 -5.42
C LEU A 215 -16.19 21.33 -4.57
N ILE A 216 -14.98 21.86 -4.31
CA ILE A 216 -14.78 23.11 -3.58
C ILE A 216 -15.45 24.29 -4.32
N LYS A 217 -15.24 24.37 -5.64
CA LYS A 217 -15.84 25.43 -6.47
C LYS A 217 -17.38 25.39 -6.41
N GLU A 218 -17.95 24.20 -6.47
CA GLU A 218 -19.40 24.04 -6.40
C GLU A 218 -19.93 24.33 -5.00
N ALA A 219 -19.24 23.90 -3.95
CA ALA A 219 -19.59 24.21 -2.57
C ALA A 219 -19.60 25.72 -2.26
N LYS A 220 -18.73 26.53 -2.90
CA LYS A 220 -18.72 27.99 -2.82
C LYS A 220 -20.00 28.66 -3.34
N THR A 221 -20.82 27.96 -4.12
CA THR A 221 -22.13 28.46 -4.59
C THR A 221 -23.23 28.34 -3.55
N GLY A 222 -22.94 27.75 -2.36
CA GLY A 222 -23.91 27.53 -1.30
C GLY A 222 -24.72 26.22 -1.45
N LYS A 223 -24.39 25.36 -2.42
CA LYS A 223 -25.03 24.06 -2.58
C LYS A 223 -24.56 23.10 -1.49
N ASN A 224 -25.49 22.29 -0.99
CA ASN A 224 -25.18 21.13 -0.14
C ASN A 224 -24.80 19.93 -1.01
N LEU A 225 -23.57 19.45 -0.88
CA LEU A 225 -22.96 18.41 -1.70
C LEU A 225 -22.65 17.16 -0.88
N LYS A 226 -22.56 16.01 -1.55
CA LYS A 226 -22.26 14.71 -0.92
C LYS A 226 -20.97 14.14 -1.48
N ALA A 227 -20.00 13.90 -0.61
CA ALA A 227 -18.75 13.23 -0.95
C ALA A 227 -18.65 11.86 -0.26
N LEU A 228 -18.63 10.80 -1.06
CA LEU A 228 -18.62 9.42 -0.59
C LEU A 228 -17.22 8.80 -0.72
N TYR A 229 -16.83 7.98 0.25
CA TYR A 229 -15.55 7.26 0.27
C TYR A 229 -15.81 5.78 0.54
N THR A 230 -15.19 4.88 -0.25
CA THR A 230 -15.50 3.45 -0.20
C THR A 230 -14.31 2.61 0.25
N HIS A 231 -14.60 1.44 0.83
CA HIS A 231 -13.61 0.42 1.13
C HIS A 231 -14.22 -0.97 0.83
N PRO A 232 -13.68 -1.71 -0.15
CA PRO A 232 -14.30 -2.95 -0.65
C PRO A 232 -14.18 -4.12 0.33
N ASN A 233 -14.79 -5.23 -0.05
CA ASN A 233 -14.76 -6.50 0.69
C ASN A 233 -13.53 -7.37 0.42
N THR A 234 -12.53 -6.86 -0.30
CA THR A 234 -11.27 -7.55 -0.58
C THR A 234 -10.12 -6.93 0.22
N PRO A 235 -9.02 -7.65 0.46
CA PRO A 235 -7.78 -7.03 0.89
C PRO A 235 -7.33 -5.98 -0.12
N ILE A 236 -6.87 -4.83 0.36
CA ILE A 236 -6.37 -3.74 -0.47
C ILE A 236 -4.94 -3.35 -0.10
N LYS A 237 -4.19 -2.84 -1.06
CA LYS A 237 -2.93 -2.15 -0.75
C LYS A 237 -3.22 -0.85 -0.02
N CYS A 238 -2.43 -0.53 1.01
CA CYS A 238 -2.58 0.68 1.82
C CYS A 238 -4.01 0.88 2.36
N GLY A 239 -4.46 0.03 3.27
CA GLY A 239 -5.83 0.06 3.85
C GLY A 239 -6.27 1.39 4.49
N GLY A 240 -5.32 2.30 4.74
CA GLY A 240 -5.59 3.68 5.18
C GLY A 240 -5.87 4.67 4.03
N ALA A 241 -5.60 4.32 2.77
CA ALA A 241 -5.67 5.27 1.66
C ALA A 241 -7.06 5.92 1.47
N PRO A 242 -8.19 5.20 1.55
CA PRO A 242 -9.51 5.81 1.41
C PRO A 242 -9.78 6.89 2.47
N LYS A 243 -9.36 6.64 3.71
CA LYS A 243 -9.48 7.61 4.81
C LYS A 243 -8.58 8.83 4.61
N LYS A 244 -7.36 8.63 4.11
CA LYS A 244 -6.44 9.75 3.81
C LYS A 244 -7.05 10.76 2.84
N ILE A 245 -7.75 10.28 1.80
CA ILE A 245 -8.39 11.18 0.85
C ILE A 245 -9.56 11.90 1.48
N MET A 246 -10.35 11.25 2.32
CA MET A 246 -11.42 11.91 3.08
C MET A 246 -10.88 13.01 4.00
N TYR A 247 -9.82 12.73 4.76
CA TYR A 247 -9.14 13.74 5.59
C TYR A 247 -8.55 14.90 4.79
N LEU A 248 -7.97 14.61 3.63
CA LEU A 248 -7.44 15.66 2.75
C LEU A 248 -8.55 16.50 2.15
N THR A 249 -9.68 15.91 1.79
CA THR A 249 -10.86 16.64 1.34
C THR A 249 -11.40 17.53 2.44
N ASP A 250 -11.56 17.03 3.67
CA ASP A 250 -11.96 17.86 4.82
C ASP A 250 -11.04 19.05 5.03
N ALA A 251 -9.72 18.82 5.03
CA ALA A 251 -8.74 19.88 5.21
C ALA A 251 -8.84 20.96 4.12
N ARG A 252 -9.00 20.57 2.86
CA ARG A 252 -9.13 21.52 1.74
C ARG A 252 -10.45 22.27 1.74
N LEU A 253 -11.55 21.63 2.14
CA LEU A 253 -12.86 22.31 2.32
C LEU A 253 -12.80 23.33 3.45
N ARG A 254 -12.14 23.01 4.57
CA ARG A 254 -11.92 23.94 5.69
C ARG A 254 -11.05 25.12 5.28
N GLU A 255 -9.94 24.85 4.57
CA GLU A 255 -9.06 25.89 4.02
C GLU A 255 -9.83 26.84 3.08
N ALA A 256 -10.78 26.31 2.33
CA ALA A 256 -11.61 27.09 1.41
C ALA A 256 -12.83 27.77 2.09
N GLY A 257 -13.10 27.50 3.38
CA GLY A 257 -14.22 28.05 4.15
C GLY A 257 -15.59 27.49 3.73
N VAL A 258 -15.65 26.28 3.15
CA VAL A 258 -16.90 25.68 2.61
C VAL A 258 -17.18 24.28 3.16
N ARG A 259 -16.54 23.91 4.28
CA ARG A 259 -16.68 22.57 4.86
C ARG A 259 -18.13 22.20 5.17
N ASP A 260 -18.91 23.14 5.67
CA ASP A 260 -20.29 22.94 6.11
C ASP A 260 -21.26 22.67 4.94
N ASN A 261 -20.85 22.99 3.72
CA ASN A 261 -21.62 22.75 2.51
C ASN A 261 -21.39 21.35 1.92
N VAL A 262 -20.52 20.51 2.52
CA VAL A 262 -20.22 19.17 2.00
C VAL A 262 -20.34 18.11 3.08
N GLU A 263 -21.27 17.18 2.89
CA GLU A 263 -21.35 15.98 3.71
C GLU A 263 -20.26 14.99 3.29
N LEU A 264 -19.36 14.65 4.22
CA LEU A 264 -18.33 13.63 4.02
C LEU A 264 -18.77 12.31 4.66
N SER A 265 -18.89 11.22 3.86
CA SER A 265 -19.38 9.94 4.34
C SER A 265 -18.49 8.77 3.90
N PHE A 266 -18.05 7.95 4.85
CA PHE A 266 -17.22 6.77 4.62
C PHE A 266 -18.04 5.48 4.75
N TYR A 267 -17.97 4.63 3.72
CA TYR A 267 -18.70 3.36 3.63
C TYR A 267 -17.73 2.17 3.55
N PRO A 268 -17.21 1.69 4.70
CA PRO A 268 -16.38 0.50 4.72
C PRO A 268 -17.21 -0.78 4.71
N ASN A 269 -16.79 -1.78 3.92
CA ASN A 269 -17.38 -3.12 4.00
C ASN A 269 -17.14 -3.80 5.36
N GLY A 270 -16.03 -3.48 6.04
CA GLY A 270 -15.71 -4.01 7.36
C GLY A 270 -16.59 -3.46 8.48
N GLY A 271 -16.38 -3.97 9.70
CA GLY A 271 -17.05 -3.50 10.93
C GLY A 271 -16.20 -2.57 11.78
N THR A 272 -15.02 -2.15 11.31
CA THR A 272 -14.08 -1.28 12.04
C THR A 272 -13.40 -0.29 11.11
N MET A 273 -12.94 0.84 11.66
CA MET A 273 -12.14 1.83 10.92
C MET A 273 -10.73 1.33 10.61
N PHE A 274 -10.17 0.50 11.50
CA PHE A 274 -8.82 -0.04 11.36
C PHE A 274 -8.72 -1.42 12.02
N GLY A 275 -7.78 -2.26 11.56
CA GLY A 275 -7.62 -3.62 12.08
C GLY A 275 -6.89 -3.71 13.43
N VAL A 276 -6.39 -2.59 13.96
CA VAL A 276 -5.76 -2.45 15.28
C VAL A 276 -6.69 -1.59 16.14
N PRO A 277 -7.15 -2.09 17.31
CA PRO A 277 -8.15 -1.40 18.13
C PRO A 277 -7.77 0.04 18.48
N GLU A 278 -6.54 0.28 18.93
CA GLU A 278 -6.08 1.60 19.36
C GLU A 278 -6.12 2.63 18.21
N TYR A 279 -5.81 2.19 16.98
CA TYR A 279 -5.94 3.04 15.79
C TYR A 279 -7.38 3.20 15.33
N HIS A 280 -8.21 2.17 15.53
CA HIS A 280 -9.65 2.26 15.30
C HIS A 280 -10.27 3.37 16.16
N ASP A 281 -10.04 3.32 17.47
CA ASP A 281 -10.58 4.27 18.44
C ASP A 281 -10.11 5.71 18.16
N ALA A 282 -8.82 5.87 17.81
CA ALA A 282 -8.27 7.17 17.43
C ALA A 282 -8.96 7.73 16.16
N ILE A 283 -9.16 6.91 15.14
CA ILE A 283 -9.83 7.33 13.89
C ILE A 283 -11.30 7.67 14.13
N VAL A 284 -12.01 6.91 14.97
CA VAL A 284 -13.41 7.22 15.34
C VAL A 284 -13.50 8.59 15.98
N LYS A 285 -12.68 8.87 17.00
CA LYS A 285 -12.62 10.19 17.67
C LYS A 285 -12.27 11.31 16.69
N GLN A 286 -11.37 11.06 15.74
CA GLN A 286 -11.00 12.04 14.72
C GLN A 286 -12.15 12.32 13.75
N PHE A 287 -12.93 11.30 13.36
CA PHE A 287 -14.10 11.46 12.50
C PHE A 287 -15.20 12.25 13.21
N GLU A 288 -15.49 11.92 14.47
CA GLU A 288 -16.46 12.67 15.30
C GLU A 288 -16.07 14.14 15.43
N ALA A 289 -14.80 14.42 15.76
CA ALA A 289 -14.28 15.78 15.93
C ALA A 289 -14.31 16.62 14.63
N ARG A 290 -14.43 15.99 13.46
CA ARG A 290 -14.44 16.64 12.14
C ARG A 290 -15.82 16.60 11.47
N ASP A 291 -16.85 16.12 12.15
CA ASP A 291 -18.20 15.88 11.58
C ASP A 291 -18.13 15.05 10.29
N MET A 292 -17.31 13.99 10.31
CA MET A 292 -17.24 12.99 9.24
C MET A 292 -18.15 11.83 9.57
N LYS A 293 -19.03 11.45 8.65
CA LYS A 293 -19.97 10.34 8.83
C LYS A 293 -19.38 9.02 8.36
N TRP A 294 -19.85 7.91 8.92
CA TRP A 294 -19.54 6.57 8.42
C TRP A 294 -20.66 5.58 8.69
N GLU A 295 -20.71 4.55 7.85
CA GLU A 295 -21.63 3.44 8.04
C GLU A 295 -20.93 2.13 7.67
N TYR A 296 -20.73 1.25 8.65
CA TYR A 296 -20.10 -0.04 8.45
C TYR A 296 -20.93 -1.02 7.64
N LYS A 297 -20.29 -2.10 7.16
CA LYS A 297 -20.93 -3.21 6.45
C LYS A 297 -21.57 -2.80 5.12
N ASN A 298 -21.02 -1.79 4.47
CA ASN A 298 -21.45 -1.34 3.16
C ASN A 298 -20.37 -1.64 2.11
N ASN A 299 -20.71 -2.42 1.09
CA ASN A 299 -19.84 -2.74 -0.04
C ASN A 299 -20.39 -2.10 -1.32
N LEU A 300 -19.59 -1.24 -1.97
CA LEU A 300 -19.97 -0.67 -3.27
C LEU A 300 -20.04 -1.80 -4.31
N VAL A 301 -21.19 -2.01 -4.93
CA VAL A 301 -21.44 -3.08 -5.92
C VAL A 301 -21.79 -2.56 -7.31
N GLU A 302 -22.30 -1.33 -7.40
CA GLU A 302 -22.71 -0.74 -8.67
C GLU A 302 -22.59 0.79 -8.60
N ILE A 303 -22.26 1.41 -9.72
CA ILE A 303 -22.22 2.86 -9.88
C ILE A 303 -22.81 3.25 -11.23
N ASP A 304 -23.78 4.14 -11.23
CA ASP A 304 -24.23 4.83 -12.44
C ASP A 304 -23.53 6.18 -12.52
N VAL A 305 -22.53 6.24 -13.39
CA VAL A 305 -21.69 7.44 -13.58
C VAL A 305 -22.50 8.59 -14.20
N ASN A 306 -23.55 8.31 -14.97
CA ASN A 306 -24.36 9.33 -15.65
C ASN A 306 -25.34 10.02 -14.71
N THR A 307 -26.03 9.23 -13.88
CA THR A 307 -27.01 9.74 -12.91
C THR A 307 -26.41 10.05 -11.54
N LYS A 308 -25.10 9.82 -11.36
CA LYS A 308 -24.37 10.01 -10.09
C LYS A 308 -24.98 9.23 -8.93
N LYS A 309 -25.28 7.95 -9.15
CA LYS A 309 -25.83 7.05 -8.14
C LYS A 309 -24.87 5.91 -7.85
N ALA A 310 -24.67 5.64 -6.56
CA ALA A 310 -23.85 4.53 -6.07
C ALA A 310 -24.73 3.55 -5.30
N ILE A 311 -24.64 2.26 -5.63
CA ILE A 311 -25.42 1.20 -4.99
C ILE A 311 -24.50 0.39 -4.11
N PHE A 312 -24.85 0.34 -2.82
CA PHE A 312 -24.13 -0.42 -1.81
C PHE A 312 -24.92 -1.66 -1.39
N GLU A 313 -24.24 -2.78 -1.24
CA GLU A 313 -24.77 -3.92 -0.52
C GLU A 313 -24.50 -3.70 0.97
N LYS A 314 -25.57 -3.33 1.72
CA LYS A 314 -25.53 -3.23 3.18
C LYS A 314 -25.82 -4.59 3.78
N ARG A 315 -25.01 -5.04 4.74
CA ARG A 315 -25.13 -6.34 5.40
C ARG A 315 -25.30 -6.17 6.90
N TRP A 316 -26.10 -7.04 7.51
CA TRP A 316 -26.28 -7.11 8.96
C TRP A 316 -26.62 -8.55 9.38
N LEU A 317 -26.67 -8.78 10.67
CA LEU A 317 -27.15 -10.03 11.25
C LEU A 317 -28.47 -9.75 11.97
N GLU A 318 -29.48 -10.62 11.75
CA GLU A 318 -30.74 -10.62 12.50
C GLU A 318 -30.78 -11.83 13.43
N LYS A 319 -31.41 -11.65 14.60
CA LYS A 319 -31.68 -12.77 15.49
C LYS A 319 -32.76 -13.66 14.88
N GLY A 320 -32.46 -14.94 14.69
CA GLY A 320 -33.36 -15.99 14.28
C GLY A 320 -34.01 -16.70 15.45
N VAL A 321 -34.11 -18.01 15.35
CA VAL A 321 -34.67 -18.86 16.42
C VAL A 321 -33.65 -18.97 17.56
N TYR A 322 -34.15 -19.02 18.80
CA TYR A 322 -33.32 -19.34 19.95
C TYR A 322 -32.96 -20.83 19.91
N ASP A 323 -31.67 -21.14 20.03
CA ASP A 323 -31.14 -22.48 20.05
C ASP A 323 -30.78 -22.82 21.50
N GLU A 324 -31.50 -23.80 22.07
CA GLU A 324 -31.32 -24.22 23.47
C GLU A 324 -29.97 -24.93 23.70
N ASP A 325 -29.39 -25.55 22.66
CA ASP A 325 -28.13 -26.29 22.79
C ASP A 325 -26.91 -25.36 22.92
N ILE A 326 -26.97 -24.16 22.35
CA ILE A 326 -25.92 -23.15 22.45
C ILE A 326 -26.28 -21.98 23.37
N GLU A 327 -27.46 -21.98 23.96
CA GLU A 327 -28.01 -20.92 24.83
C GLU A 327 -27.96 -19.51 24.19
N ASP A 328 -28.11 -19.41 22.85
CA ASP A 328 -28.07 -18.15 22.10
C ASP A 328 -29.01 -18.23 20.88
N TYR A 329 -29.21 -17.09 20.23
CA TYR A 329 -29.99 -17.00 19.01
C TYR A 329 -29.17 -17.33 17.79
N GLU A 330 -29.76 -18.09 16.84
CA GLU A 330 -29.20 -18.18 15.50
C GLU A 330 -29.06 -16.77 14.90
N MET A 331 -27.89 -16.49 14.31
CA MET A 331 -27.64 -15.19 13.66
C MET A 331 -27.74 -15.32 12.15
N ILE A 332 -28.86 -14.83 11.60
CA ILE A 332 -29.20 -14.93 10.18
C ILE A 332 -28.53 -13.79 9.40
N PRO A 333 -27.64 -14.08 8.42
CA PRO A 333 -27.05 -13.06 7.56
C PRO A 333 -28.09 -12.45 6.63
N MET A 334 -28.25 -11.12 6.72
CA MET A 334 -29.15 -10.35 5.89
C MET A 334 -28.37 -9.36 5.02
N SER A 335 -28.91 -9.04 3.85
CA SER A 335 -28.38 -7.99 3.00
C SER A 335 -29.49 -7.26 2.24
N LYS A 336 -29.22 -5.99 1.90
CA LYS A 336 -30.05 -5.20 0.98
C LYS A 336 -29.22 -4.25 0.16
N LYS A 337 -29.69 -3.93 -1.05
CA LYS A 337 -29.13 -2.85 -1.85
C LYS A 337 -29.65 -1.51 -1.35
N VAL A 338 -28.74 -0.54 -1.18
CA VAL A 338 -29.03 0.83 -0.77
C VAL A 338 -28.41 1.76 -1.80
N GLU A 339 -29.25 2.58 -2.43
CA GLU A 339 -28.83 3.61 -3.37
C GLU A 339 -28.47 4.90 -2.62
N ARG A 340 -27.39 5.57 -3.08
CA ARG A 340 -26.92 6.85 -2.56
C ARG A 340 -26.52 7.75 -3.71
N ASP A 341 -27.00 9.00 -3.69
CA ASP A 341 -26.54 10.04 -4.59
C ASP A 341 -25.15 10.53 -4.15
N TYR A 342 -24.34 10.99 -5.11
CA TYR A 342 -23.06 11.61 -4.83
C TYR A 342 -22.77 12.77 -5.79
N ASP A 343 -22.02 13.75 -5.33
CA ASP A 343 -21.38 14.78 -6.15
C ASP A 343 -19.93 14.42 -6.39
N PHE A 344 -19.29 13.80 -5.38
CA PHE A 344 -17.94 13.25 -5.44
C PHE A 344 -17.95 11.85 -4.82
N ILE A 345 -17.35 10.86 -5.49
CA ILE A 345 -17.15 9.54 -4.90
C ILE A 345 -15.70 9.07 -5.14
N HIS A 346 -14.99 8.76 -4.04
CA HIS A 346 -13.71 8.07 -4.12
C HIS A 346 -13.93 6.56 -4.08
N VAL A 347 -13.68 5.92 -5.23
CA VAL A 347 -13.81 4.48 -5.39
C VAL A 347 -12.48 3.80 -5.04
N THR A 348 -12.49 2.98 -4.01
CA THR A 348 -11.44 2.00 -3.77
C THR A 348 -11.82 0.71 -4.48
N PRO A 349 -11.12 0.32 -5.56
CA PRO A 349 -11.50 -0.90 -6.28
C PRO A 349 -11.23 -2.15 -5.45
N PRO A 350 -11.99 -3.22 -5.64
CA PRO A 350 -11.57 -4.55 -5.23
C PRO A 350 -10.19 -4.90 -5.79
N MET A 351 -9.42 -5.69 -5.05
CA MET A 351 -8.05 -6.04 -5.45
C MET A 351 -7.83 -7.54 -5.35
N ARG A 352 -7.03 -8.07 -6.27
CA ARG A 352 -6.67 -9.48 -6.38
C ARG A 352 -5.27 -9.67 -6.97
N ALA A 353 -4.76 -10.88 -6.95
CA ALA A 353 -3.54 -11.21 -7.68
C ALA A 353 -3.76 -11.14 -9.21
N PRO A 354 -2.70 -10.93 -10.02
CA PRO A 354 -2.77 -11.04 -11.47
C PRO A 354 -3.22 -12.44 -11.91
N ASP A 355 -3.88 -12.53 -13.08
CA ASP A 355 -4.47 -13.77 -13.59
C ASP A 355 -3.45 -14.89 -13.74
N ALA A 356 -2.24 -14.59 -14.21
CA ALA A 356 -1.17 -15.57 -14.33
C ALA A 356 -0.82 -16.22 -12.98
N VAL A 357 -0.86 -15.47 -11.88
CA VAL A 357 -0.65 -15.98 -10.52
C VAL A 357 -1.88 -16.73 -10.03
N LYS A 358 -3.05 -16.08 -10.10
CA LYS A 358 -4.32 -16.61 -9.59
C LYS A 358 -4.67 -17.97 -10.19
N ASN A 359 -4.38 -18.17 -11.48
CA ASN A 359 -4.70 -19.38 -12.22
C ASN A 359 -3.58 -20.42 -12.18
N SER A 360 -2.48 -20.15 -11.47
CA SER A 360 -1.35 -21.07 -11.33
C SER A 360 -1.43 -21.89 -10.04
N SER A 361 -0.63 -22.95 -9.98
CA SER A 361 -0.42 -23.74 -8.76
C SER A 361 0.31 -22.96 -7.66
N LEU A 362 0.87 -21.77 -7.94
CA LEU A 362 1.49 -20.91 -6.95
C LEU A 362 0.49 -20.22 -6.00
N ALA A 363 -0.77 -20.10 -6.41
CA ALA A 363 -1.79 -19.45 -5.59
C ALA A 363 -2.25 -20.35 -4.41
N TRP A 364 -2.68 -19.72 -3.32
CA TRP A 364 -3.38 -20.40 -2.24
C TRP A 364 -4.60 -21.16 -2.80
N GLN A 365 -4.67 -22.46 -2.53
CA GLN A 365 -5.77 -23.31 -3.01
C GLN A 365 -6.96 -23.32 -2.05
N LYS A 366 -6.75 -23.01 -0.78
CA LYS A 366 -7.76 -23.06 0.30
C LYS A 366 -7.68 -21.82 1.20
N GLY A 367 -8.73 -21.60 1.97
CA GLY A 367 -8.80 -20.49 2.95
C GLY A 367 -9.13 -19.14 2.34
N SER A 368 -9.11 -18.10 3.16
CA SER A 368 -9.51 -16.73 2.74
C SER A 368 -8.60 -16.11 1.68
N ALA A 369 -7.32 -16.48 1.68
CA ALA A 369 -6.35 -15.98 0.71
C ALA A 369 -6.57 -16.51 -0.71
N SER A 370 -7.19 -17.70 -0.87
CA SER A 370 -7.47 -18.27 -2.18
C SER A 370 -8.45 -17.42 -3.01
N LYS A 371 -9.40 -16.74 -2.37
CA LYS A 371 -10.37 -15.87 -3.06
C LYS A 371 -9.70 -14.76 -3.86
N GLY A 372 -8.58 -14.23 -3.37
CA GLY A 372 -7.78 -13.22 -4.06
C GLY A 372 -6.72 -13.79 -5.01
N GLY A 373 -6.48 -15.10 -5.01
CA GLY A 373 -5.46 -15.75 -5.82
C GLY A 373 -4.02 -15.37 -5.43
N TRP A 374 -3.78 -15.03 -4.16
CA TRP A 374 -2.47 -14.61 -3.67
C TRP A 374 -1.49 -15.79 -3.64
N VAL A 375 -0.19 -15.53 -3.88
CA VAL A 375 0.85 -16.58 -3.84
C VAL A 375 0.89 -17.22 -2.46
N GLU A 376 0.87 -18.54 -2.44
CA GLU A 376 0.97 -19.34 -1.23
C GLU A 376 2.40 -19.31 -0.68
N VAL A 377 2.60 -18.63 0.45
CA VAL A 377 3.90 -18.56 1.12
C VAL A 377 3.78 -18.82 2.61
N ASP A 378 4.82 -19.36 3.19
CA ASP A 378 5.04 -19.26 4.62
C ASP A 378 5.20 -17.77 4.99
N LYS A 379 4.40 -17.32 5.95
CA LYS A 379 4.31 -15.89 6.29
C LYS A 379 5.61 -15.33 6.88
N GLU A 380 6.44 -16.16 7.50
CA GLU A 380 7.67 -15.76 8.17
C GLU A 380 8.86 -15.78 7.21
N THR A 381 9.04 -16.86 6.44
CA THR A 381 10.18 -17.03 5.55
C THR A 381 9.97 -16.44 4.17
N LEU A 382 8.71 -16.21 3.76
CA LEU A 382 8.28 -15.77 2.42
C LEU A 382 8.58 -16.82 1.31
N GLN A 383 8.96 -18.04 1.69
CA GLN A 383 9.14 -19.17 0.79
C GLN A 383 7.79 -19.79 0.48
N HIS A 384 7.59 -20.24 -0.76
CA HIS A 384 6.40 -20.99 -1.14
C HIS A 384 6.32 -22.32 -0.37
N THR A 385 5.13 -22.68 0.13
CA THR A 385 5.00 -23.84 1.02
C THR A 385 5.27 -25.18 0.32
N ARG A 386 5.00 -25.28 -0.98
CA ARG A 386 5.18 -26.48 -1.80
C ARG A 386 6.41 -26.47 -2.69
N TYR A 387 6.78 -25.33 -3.25
CA TYR A 387 7.92 -25.16 -4.17
C TYR A 387 9.06 -24.45 -3.45
N LYS A 388 10.07 -25.21 -3.01
CA LYS A 388 11.13 -24.71 -2.13
C LYS A 388 12.03 -23.65 -2.78
N ASN A 389 12.12 -23.64 -4.10
CA ASN A 389 12.90 -22.66 -4.86
C ASN A 389 12.07 -21.43 -5.30
N VAL A 390 10.84 -21.30 -4.82
CA VAL A 390 9.95 -20.18 -5.12
C VAL A 390 9.73 -19.33 -3.88
N PHE A 391 9.80 -18.01 -4.05
CA PHE A 391 9.53 -17.01 -3.02
C PHE A 391 8.55 -15.97 -3.55
N ALA A 392 7.83 -15.28 -2.66
CA ALA A 392 7.03 -14.13 -3.05
C ALA A 392 7.01 -13.05 -1.98
N LEU A 393 6.91 -11.78 -2.41
CA LEU A 393 6.83 -10.63 -1.52
C LEU A 393 6.01 -9.50 -2.12
N GLY A 394 5.74 -8.49 -1.29
CA GLY A 394 4.92 -7.34 -1.67
C GLY A 394 3.43 -7.68 -1.74
N ASP A 395 2.73 -6.97 -2.62
CA ASP A 395 1.26 -7.04 -2.65
C ASP A 395 0.72 -8.39 -3.12
N VAL A 396 1.50 -9.17 -3.89
CA VAL A 396 1.09 -10.48 -4.41
C VAL A 396 1.20 -11.59 -3.36
N ALA A 397 2.04 -11.42 -2.34
CA ALA A 397 2.25 -12.45 -1.30
C ALA A 397 0.98 -12.66 -0.46
N GLY A 398 0.63 -13.92 -0.25
CA GLY A 398 -0.52 -14.35 0.54
C GLY A 398 -0.26 -14.35 2.04
N VAL A 399 0.30 -13.27 2.57
CA VAL A 399 0.53 -13.07 4.01
C VAL A 399 -0.69 -12.40 4.68
N PRO A 400 -0.90 -12.59 6.00
CA PRO A 400 -2.09 -12.08 6.69
C PRO A 400 -2.31 -10.58 6.58
N MET A 401 -1.23 -9.80 6.54
CA MET A 401 -1.22 -8.36 6.29
C MET A 401 0.18 -7.95 5.79
N GLY A 402 0.30 -6.78 5.14
CA GLY A 402 1.60 -6.33 4.67
C GLY A 402 1.61 -5.83 3.22
N LYS A 403 0.45 -5.46 2.68
CA LYS A 403 0.37 -4.85 1.33
C LYS A 403 0.70 -3.35 1.38
N THR A 404 1.92 -3.04 1.85
CA THR A 404 2.44 -1.65 1.95
C THR A 404 3.93 -1.61 1.59
N GLY A 405 4.40 -0.46 1.12
CA GLY A 405 5.84 -0.25 0.87
C GLY A 405 6.70 -0.40 2.14
N GLY A 406 6.15 -0.06 3.31
CA GLY A 406 6.85 -0.28 4.57
C GLY A 406 7.03 -1.75 4.92
N SER A 407 6.06 -2.60 4.55
CA SER A 407 6.17 -4.06 4.70
C SER A 407 7.23 -4.62 3.75
N VAL A 408 7.24 -4.18 2.48
CA VAL A 408 8.27 -4.57 1.50
C VAL A 408 9.67 -4.29 2.04
N ARG A 409 9.90 -3.15 2.72
CA ARG A 409 11.19 -2.81 3.35
C ARG A 409 11.71 -3.85 4.34
N LYS A 410 10.83 -4.60 4.97
CA LYS A 410 11.22 -5.70 5.86
C LYS A 410 11.23 -7.05 5.13
N GLN A 411 10.26 -7.27 4.24
CA GLN A 411 10.12 -8.52 3.51
C GLN A 411 11.31 -8.83 2.61
N TYR A 412 11.79 -7.85 1.81
CA TYR A 412 12.85 -8.12 0.85
C TYR A 412 14.18 -8.52 1.52
N LYS A 413 14.45 -8.04 2.72
CA LYS A 413 15.63 -8.44 3.50
C LYS A 413 15.54 -9.91 3.89
N VAL A 414 14.43 -10.28 4.52
CA VAL A 414 14.16 -11.66 4.93
C VAL A 414 14.20 -12.61 3.75
N LEU A 415 13.57 -12.23 2.64
CA LEU A 415 13.54 -13.06 1.44
C LEU A 415 14.96 -13.28 0.89
N VAL A 416 15.75 -12.22 0.74
CA VAL A 416 17.10 -12.33 0.19
C VAL A 416 18.02 -13.16 1.10
N GLU A 417 17.96 -12.95 2.41
CA GLU A 417 18.72 -13.74 3.39
C GLU A 417 18.34 -15.23 3.32
N ASN A 418 17.05 -15.54 3.25
CA ASN A 418 16.58 -16.92 3.14
C ASN A 418 16.90 -17.53 1.78
N LEU A 419 16.80 -16.78 0.69
CA LEU A 419 17.18 -17.28 -0.64
C LEU A 419 18.66 -17.62 -0.70
N ILE A 420 19.55 -16.78 -0.20
CA ILE A 420 20.99 -17.05 -0.14
C ILE A 420 21.25 -18.27 0.75
N SER A 421 20.61 -18.37 1.92
CA SER A 421 20.73 -19.56 2.78
C SER A 421 20.34 -20.84 2.03
N LEU A 422 19.23 -20.81 1.28
CA LEU A 422 18.79 -21.93 0.45
C LEU A 422 19.82 -22.28 -0.63
N MET A 423 20.37 -21.26 -1.32
CA MET A 423 21.38 -21.44 -2.37
C MET A 423 22.69 -22.06 -1.82
N GLU A 424 22.99 -21.79 -0.55
CA GLU A 424 24.15 -22.36 0.17
C GLU A 424 23.84 -23.72 0.85
N GLY A 425 22.62 -24.25 0.68
CA GLY A 425 22.20 -25.51 1.30
C GLY A 425 21.99 -25.41 2.82
N LYS A 426 21.74 -24.19 3.34
CA LYS A 426 21.51 -23.90 4.77
C LYS A 426 20.03 -23.77 5.08
N GLU A 427 19.68 -23.85 6.36
CA GLU A 427 18.32 -23.60 6.83
C GLU A 427 17.93 -22.11 6.71
N LEU A 428 16.62 -21.88 6.52
CA LEU A 428 16.02 -20.56 6.45
C LEU A 428 15.76 -20.02 7.86
N THR A 429 16.62 -19.15 8.36
CA THR A 429 16.53 -18.62 9.74
C THR A 429 15.98 -17.23 9.83
N SER A 430 15.99 -16.46 8.73
CA SER A 430 15.47 -15.09 8.73
C SER A 430 13.95 -15.08 8.72
N LYS A 431 13.33 -14.22 9.57
CA LYS A 431 11.88 -14.22 9.80
C LYS A 431 11.27 -12.83 9.65
N TYR A 432 10.24 -12.74 8.85
CA TYR A 432 9.37 -11.58 8.76
C TYR A 432 8.32 -11.63 9.87
N ALA A 433 8.35 -10.66 10.76
CA ALA A 433 7.44 -10.60 11.91
C ALA A 433 6.10 -9.89 11.61
N GLY A 434 5.79 -9.65 10.32
CA GLY A 434 4.52 -9.02 9.92
C GLY A 434 4.46 -7.51 10.05
N TYR A 435 5.61 -6.83 10.19
CA TYR A 435 5.66 -5.39 10.31
C TYR A 435 4.96 -4.70 9.13
N THR A 436 4.04 -3.82 9.48
CA THR A 436 3.27 -3.02 8.55
C THR A 436 3.22 -1.58 9.06
N VAL A 437 3.33 -0.62 8.16
CA VAL A 437 3.19 0.79 8.51
C VAL A 437 2.26 1.49 7.56
N CYS A 438 1.37 2.30 8.13
CA CYS A 438 0.50 3.22 7.43
C CYS A 438 0.69 4.63 8.00
N PRO A 439 1.51 5.48 7.36
CA PRO A 439 1.49 6.90 7.67
C PRO A 439 0.14 7.47 7.23
N LEU A 440 -0.83 7.46 8.16
CA LEU A 440 -2.19 7.91 7.91
C LEU A 440 -2.22 9.43 7.92
N ILE A 441 -2.32 10.04 6.75
CA ILE A 441 -2.53 11.49 6.62
C ILE A 441 -3.92 11.80 7.19
N THR A 442 -3.98 12.66 8.20
CA THR A 442 -5.20 13.05 8.92
C THR A 442 -5.60 14.51 8.65
N GLY A 443 -4.82 15.19 7.83
CA GLY A 443 -5.02 16.55 7.37
C GLY A 443 -3.77 17.09 6.71
N ILE A 444 -3.84 18.31 6.19
CA ILE A 444 -2.65 19.03 5.73
C ILE A 444 -1.81 19.39 6.97
N GLY A 445 -0.57 18.91 7.01
CA GLY A 445 0.33 19.10 8.14
C GLY A 445 0.20 18.07 9.26
N THR A 446 -0.69 17.10 9.18
CA THR A 446 -0.88 16.10 10.23
C THR A 446 -0.90 14.67 9.71
N VAL A 447 -0.21 13.77 10.43
CA VAL A 447 -0.15 12.34 10.13
C VAL A 447 -0.15 11.55 11.44
N MET A 448 -0.91 10.48 11.49
CA MET A 448 -0.83 9.43 12.51
C MET A 448 0.04 8.30 11.95
N LEU A 449 1.14 7.95 12.63
CA LEU A 449 2.08 6.92 12.17
C LEU A 449 1.66 5.55 12.70
N ALA A 450 0.70 4.91 12.05
CA ALA A 450 0.20 3.61 12.44
C ALA A 450 1.17 2.50 12.04
N GLU A 451 1.96 2.00 12.99
CA GLU A 451 2.86 0.86 12.86
C GLU A 451 2.33 -0.32 13.67
N PHE A 452 2.27 -1.49 13.07
CA PHE A 452 1.69 -2.70 13.66
C PHE A 452 2.22 -3.97 13.01
N ASN A 453 1.88 -5.11 13.56
CA ASN A 453 2.21 -6.43 13.03
C ASN A 453 1.02 -7.40 13.11
N TRP A 454 1.27 -8.71 12.88
CA TRP A 454 0.23 -9.74 12.90
C TRP A 454 -0.50 -9.91 14.23
N THR A 455 0.06 -9.42 15.33
CA THR A 455 -0.62 -9.45 16.64
C THR A 455 -1.76 -8.43 16.73
N ARG A 456 -1.90 -7.57 15.72
CA ARG A 456 -2.86 -6.46 15.66
C ARG A 456 -2.70 -5.50 16.84
N LYS A 457 -1.46 -5.30 17.28
CA LYS A 457 -1.08 -4.33 18.31
C LYS A 457 -0.15 -3.28 17.72
N PRO A 458 -0.14 -2.05 18.22
CA PRO A 458 0.85 -1.06 17.87
C PRO A 458 2.27 -1.57 18.10
N THR A 459 3.16 -1.36 17.14
CA THR A 459 4.59 -1.68 17.23
C THR A 459 5.42 -0.48 16.78
N PRO A 460 5.36 0.64 17.51
CA PRO A 460 5.96 1.90 17.09
C PRO A 460 7.49 1.81 17.04
N SER A 461 8.08 2.30 15.95
CA SER A 461 9.54 2.47 15.81
C SER A 461 10.07 3.66 16.60
N PHE A 462 9.20 4.60 16.97
CA PHE A 462 9.54 5.76 17.78
C PHE A 462 8.89 5.66 19.17
N PRO A 463 9.52 6.19 20.21
CA PRO A 463 8.99 6.17 21.57
C PRO A 463 7.91 7.25 21.79
N LEU A 464 7.03 7.42 20.84
CA LEU A 464 5.89 8.33 20.87
C LEU A 464 4.61 7.54 20.71
N ASP A 465 3.50 8.04 21.27
CA ASP A 465 2.20 7.44 21.08
C ASP A 465 1.83 7.44 19.58
N PRO A 466 1.69 6.27 18.94
CA PRO A 466 1.46 6.16 17.51
C PRO A 466 0.01 6.47 17.11
N SER A 467 -0.92 6.56 18.07
CA SER A 467 -2.32 6.92 17.84
C SER A 467 -2.55 8.43 17.72
N VAL A 468 -1.54 9.22 18.08
CA VAL A 468 -1.62 10.69 18.06
C VAL A 468 -1.12 11.22 16.73
N GLU A 469 -1.93 12.05 16.09
CA GLU A 469 -1.56 12.79 14.88
C GLU A 469 -0.54 13.89 15.20
N ARG A 470 0.54 14.00 14.38
CA ARG A 470 1.66 14.91 14.62
C ARG A 470 2.19 15.52 13.33
N TYR A 471 2.66 16.77 13.43
CA TYR A 471 3.31 17.47 12.32
C TYR A 471 4.66 16.84 11.93
N ILE A 472 5.42 16.27 12.89
CA ILE A 472 6.69 15.61 12.59
C ILE A 472 6.50 14.40 11.63
N TRP A 473 5.39 13.66 11.74
CA TRP A 473 5.08 12.56 10.83
C TRP A 473 4.66 13.05 9.44
N TRP A 474 4.09 14.26 9.35
CA TRP A 474 3.85 14.93 8.08
C TRP A 474 5.18 15.27 7.39
N LEU A 475 6.15 15.83 8.09
CA LEU A 475 7.48 16.10 7.56
C LEU A 475 8.19 14.82 7.11
N LEU A 476 8.12 13.75 7.91
CA LEU A 476 8.61 12.44 7.54
C LEU A 476 7.95 11.95 6.22
N LYS A 477 6.64 12.08 6.13
CA LYS A 477 5.85 11.63 4.97
C LYS A 477 6.20 12.41 3.70
N VAL A 478 6.30 13.72 3.79
CA VAL A 478 6.49 14.61 2.63
C VAL A 478 7.95 14.67 2.19
N TYR A 479 8.89 14.68 3.12
CA TYR A 479 10.30 14.98 2.78
C TYR A 479 11.26 13.80 2.94
N ALA A 480 10.96 12.80 3.76
CA ALA A 480 11.90 11.73 4.06
C ALA A 480 11.56 10.38 3.40
N LEU A 481 10.29 9.98 3.36
CA LEU A 481 9.94 8.63 2.89
C LEU A 481 10.26 8.39 1.41
N LYS A 482 10.15 9.43 0.54
CA LYS A 482 10.49 9.31 -0.88
C LYS A 482 12.00 9.11 -1.08
N PRO A 483 12.90 9.97 -0.56
CA PRO A 483 14.34 9.73 -0.62
C PRO A 483 14.77 8.39 -0.01
N MET A 484 14.20 8.00 1.13
CA MET A 484 14.48 6.70 1.75
C MET A 484 14.10 5.53 0.83
N THR A 485 13.00 5.67 0.08
CA THR A 485 12.60 4.64 -0.88
C THR A 485 13.56 4.60 -2.07
N ILE A 486 13.87 5.76 -2.66
CA ILE A 486 14.67 5.85 -3.87
C ILE A 486 16.13 5.46 -3.61
N TYR A 487 16.76 6.09 -2.62
CA TYR A 487 18.20 5.92 -2.34
C TYR A 487 18.50 4.78 -1.37
N GLY A 488 17.54 4.32 -0.62
CA GLY A 488 17.67 3.22 0.33
C GLY A 488 17.10 1.91 -0.20
N LEU A 489 15.79 1.87 -0.40
CA LEU A 489 15.08 0.61 -0.71
C LEU A 489 15.37 0.14 -2.14
N LEU A 490 15.20 1.00 -3.16
CA LEU A 490 15.44 0.64 -4.57
C LEU A 490 16.91 0.39 -4.88
N SER A 491 17.84 0.86 -4.05
CA SER A 491 19.27 0.53 -4.16
C SER A 491 19.69 -0.72 -3.37
N GLY A 492 18.76 -1.38 -2.68
CA GLY A 492 19.05 -2.56 -1.86
C GLY A 492 19.77 -2.29 -0.54
N LYS A 493 19.93 -1.01 -0.13
CA LYS A 493 20.72 -0.58 1.04
C LYS A 493 19.89 -0.35 2.31
N ALA A 494 18.57 -0.17 2.23
CA ALA A 494 17.71 0.18 3.38
C ALA A 494 17.23 -1.04 4.18
#